data_45db007040af6910b950d00f3d6fadbb
#
_entry.id   45db007040af6910b950d00f3d6fadbb
#
_cell.length_a   1.000
_cell.length_b   1.000
_cell.length_c   1.000
_cell.angle_alpha   90.00
_cell.angle_beta   90.00
_cell.angle_gamma   90.00
#
_symmetry.space_group_name_H-M   'P 1'
#
loop_
_entity.id
_entity.type
_entity.pdbx_description
1 polymer ?
#
loop_
_entity_poly.entity_id
_entity_poly.type
_entity_poly.pdbx_seq_one_letter_code
_entity_poly.pdbx_strand_id
1 'polypeptide(L)'
;GKSYPDIHSLLLLSALFDVSLDQLIKGDLETMKQEVNAADVKAMNRDAIIFSILLAATIILPVPLLKWFGLYGLIPELLIWGAAMYFALRLERIKKANNVQSYREILAFSEGRKLDEIEQKVEAGKRPYQKLLLVLLTAGITLLVGMVLSWLLL
;
A
#
# COMPACT_ATOMS: atom_id res chain seq x y z
N GLY A 1 14.57 32.63 -6.32
CA GLY A 1 15.75 32.09 -5.72
C GLY A 1 15.41 30.96 -4.79
N LYS A 2 15.72 29.73 -5.20
CA LYS A 2 15.64 28.52 -4.35
C LYS A 2 17.05 27.91 -4.34
N SER A 3 17.96 28.57 -3.66
CA SER A 3 19.31 28.06 -3.46
C SER A 3 19.43 27.72 -1.98
N TYR A 4 19.89 26.54 -1.65
CA TYR A 4 20.29 26.18 -0.29
C TYR A 4 21.41 27.11 0.16
N PRO A 5 21.43 27.56 1.43
CA PRO A 5 22.55 28.31 1.96
C PRO A 5 23.83 27.48 1.80
N ASP A 6 24.95 28.17 1.51
CA ASP A 6 26.23 27.50 1.42
C ASP A 6 26.70 27.01 2.81
N ILE A 7 27.67 26.11 2.83
CA ILE A 7 28.18 25.51 4.07
C ILE A 7 28.68 26.56 5.04
N HIS A 8 29.24 27.66 4.53
CA HIS A 8 29.75 28.74 5.36
C HIS A 8 28.61 29.50 6.08
N SER A 9 27.51 29.76 5.37
CA SER A 9 26.29 30.36 5.93
C SER A 9 25.65 29.44 6.98
N LEU A 10 25.65 28.13 6.76
CA LEU A 10 25.12 27.15 7.72
C LEU A 10 25.98 27.09 9.01
N LEU A 11 27.31 27.17 8.89
CA LEU A 11 28.22 27.24 10.03
C LEU A 11 28.02 28.52 10.85
N LEU A 12 27.86 29.66 10.19
CA LEU A 12 27.57 30.94 10.86
C LEU A 12 26.24 30.90 11.59
N LEU A 13 25.21 30.31 10.98
CA LEU A 13 23.90 30.15 11.62
C LEU A 13 23.95 29.21 12.81
N SER A 14 24.68 28.09 12.71
CA SER A 14 24.86 27.18 13.84
C SER A 14 25.56 27.83 15.03
N ALA A 15 26.59 28.65 14.77
CA ALA A 15 27.28 29.42 15.78
C ALA A 15 26.40 30.56 16.38
N LEU A 16 25.59 31.20 15.55
CA LEU A 16 24.70 32.29 15.98
C LEU A 16 23.57 31.79 16.91
N PHE A 17 23.03 30.63 16.63
CA PHE A 17 21.92 30.04 17.40
C PHE A 17 22.39 29.05 18.47
N ASP A 18 23.70 28.85 18.62
CA ASP A 18 24.31 27.88 19.55
C ASP A 18 23.70 26.46 19.43
N VAL A 19 23.43 26.05 18.18
CA VAL A 19 22.93 24.71 17.83
C VAL A 19 23.92 24.00 16.93
N SER A 20 24.01 22.68 17.06
CA SER A 20 24.87 21.90 16.16
C SER A 20 24.37 21.98 14.72
N LEU A 21 25.29 21.92 13.74
CA LEU A 21 24.95 21.85 12.32
C LEU A 21 23.97 20.70 12.03
N ASP A 22 24.15 19.59 12.73
CA ASP A 22 23.29 18.41 12.67
C ASP A 22 21.86 18.69 13.18
N GLN A 23 21.71 19.48 14.22
CA GLN A 23 20.42 19.93 14.74
C GLN A 23 19.75 20.94 13.81
N LEU A 24 20.53 21.86 13.22
CA LEU A 24 20.01 22.83 12.27
C LEU A 24 19.49 22.15 10.99
N ILE A 25 20.19 21.15 10.49
CA ILE A 25 19.82 20.40 9.28
C ILE A 25 18.70 19.37 9.59
N LYS A 26 18.77 18.68 10.72
CA LYS A 26 17.75 17.72 11.13
C LYS A 26 16.47 18.36 11.57
N GLY A 27 16.50 19.53 12.18
CA GLY A 27 15.31 20.30 12.53
C GLY A 27 14.45 20.60 11.30
N ASP A 28 15.06 20.98 10.19
CA ASP A 28 14.37 21.16 8.91
C ASP A 28 13.87 19.84 8.29
N LEU A 29 14.64 18.76 8.44
CA LEU A 29 14.27 17.43 7.93
C LEU A 29 13.16 16.76 8.77
N GLU A 30 13.09 17.02 10.07
CA GLU A 30 12.02 16.47 10.92
C GLU A 30 10.69 17.21 10.75
N THR A 31 10.72 18.53 10.50
CA THR A 31 9.53 19.30 10.15
C THR A 31 9.07 19.05 8.71
N MET A 32 9.95 18.65 7.81
CA MET A 32 9.62 18.19 6.44
C MET A 32 9.18 16.72 6.38
N LYS A 33 9.31 15.94 7.44
CA LYS A 33 8.58 14.66 7.56
C LYS A 33 7.11 15.03 7.67
N GLN A 34 6.44 15.08 6.52
CA GLN A 34 4.98 15.16 6.49
C GLN A 34 4.45 14.11 7.46
N GLU A 35 3.86 14.58 8.56
CA GLU A 35 3.25 13.70 9.55
C GLU A 35 2.34 12.72 8.83
N VAL A 36 2.62 11.44 8.98
CA VAL A 36 1.75 10.40 8.44
C VAL A 36 0.43 10.53 9.18
N ASN A 37 -0.64 10.83 8.46
CA ASN A 37 -1.95 10.99 9.07
C ASN A 37 -2.39 9.66 9.69
N ALA A 38 -2.42 9.60 11.02
CA ALA A 38 -2.80 8.39 11.76
C ALA A 38 -4.21 7.89 11.39
N ALA A 39 -5.10 8.78 10.95
CA ALA A 39 -6.42 8.41 10.45
C ALA A 39 -6.32 7.64 9.12
N ASP A 40 -5.44 8.06 8.21
CA ASP A 40 -5.22 7.38 6.93
C ASP A 40 -4.56 6.00 7.12
N VAL A 41 -3.61 5.88 8.05
CA VAL A 41 -3.00 4.59 8.42
C VAL A 41 -4.06 3.63 8.94
N LYS A 42 -4.89 4.09 9.87
CA LYS A 42 -5.96 3.27 10.46
C LYS A 42 -7.00 2.86 9.41
N ALA A 43 -7.37 3.78 8.51
CA ALA A 43 -8.30 3.51 7.43
C ALA A 43 -7.69 2.50 6.44
N MET A 44 -6.43 2.67 6.05
CA MET A 44 -5.73 1.77 5.15
C MET A 44 -5.65 0.35 5.73
N ASN A 45 -5.24 0.21 6.99
CA ASN A 45 -5.10 -1.10 7.63
C ASN A 45 -6.45 -1.82 7.74
N ARG A 46 -7.51 -1.12 8.15
CA ARG A 46 -8.86 -1.69 8.21
C ARG A 46 -9.35 -2.12 6.82
N ASP A 47 -9.25 -1.24 5.83
CA ASP A 47 -9.75 -1.51 4.48
C ASP A 47 -8.92 -2.61 3.79
N ALA A 48 -7.62 -2.73 4.11
CA ALA A 48 -6.77 -3.81 3.64
C ALA A 48 -7.20 -5.18 4.19
N ILE A 49 -7.55 -5.27 5.48
CA ILE A 49 -8.04 -6.50 6.09
C ILE A 49 -9.38 -6.92 5.44
N ILE A 50 -10.32 -5.99 5.32
CA ILE A 50 -11.63 -6.26 4.70
C ILE A 50 -11.45 -6.72 3.24
N PHE A 51 -10.61 -6.00 2.47
CA PHE A 51 -10.31 -6.37 1.10
C PHE A 51 -9.68 -7.76 0.98
N SER A 52 -8.74 -8.11 1.88
CA SER A 52 -8.09 -9.42 1.87
C SER A 52 -9.08 -10.56 2.14
N ILE A 53 -10.03 -10.37 3.07
CA ILE A 53 -11.09 -11.35 3.35
C ILE A 53 -12.01 -11.51 2.14
N LEU A 54 -12.46 -10.40 1.55
CA LEU A 54 -13.31 -10.44 0.36
C LEU A 54 -12.60 -11.06 -0.84
N LEU A 55 -11.31 -10.75 -1.03
CA LEU A 55 -10.51 -11.35 -2.09
C LEU A 55 -10.38 -12.87 -1.91
N ALA A 56 -10.14 -13.34 -0.68
CA ALA A 56 -10.11 -14.77 -0.40
C ALA A 56 -11.47 -15.43 -0.69
N ALA A 57 -12.58 -14.76 -0.33
CA ALA A 57 -13.92 -15.23 -0.63
C ALA A 57 -14.16 -15.34 -2.14
N THR A 58 -13.79 -14.35 -2.95
CA THR A 58 -13.91 -14.40 -4.42
C THR A 58 -13.06 -15.48 -5.09
N ILE A 59 -12.02 -15.97 -4.42
CA ILE A 59 -11.19 -17.07 -4.94
C ILE A 59 -11.79 -18.44 -4.57
N ILE A 60 -12.34 -18.57 -3.36
CA ILE A 60 -12.77 -19.86 -2.81
C ILE A 60 -14.23 -20.20 -3.16
N LEU A 61 -15.12 -19.21 -3.12
CA LEU A 61 -16.58 -19.43 -3.21
C LEU A 61 -17.12 -19.78 -4.60
N PRO A 62 -16.56 -19.37 -5.74
CA PRO A 62 -17.14 -19.63 -7.05
C PRO A 62 -17.42 -21.09 -7.31
N VAL A 63 -16.45 -21.99 -7.01
CA VAL A 63 -16.59 -23.42 -7.28
C VAL A 63 -17.72 -24.08 -6.49
N PRO A 64 -17.82 -23.94 -5.15
CA PRO A 64 -18.94 -24.51 -4.39
C PRO A 64 -20.29 -23.84 -4.72
N LEU A 65 -20.31 -22.53 -4.98
CA LEU A 65 -21.55 -21.84 -5.33
C LEU A 65 -22.10 -22.34 -6.67
N LEU A 66 -21.26 -22.50 -7.67
CA LEU A 66 -21.66 -23.05 -8.97
C LEU A 66 -22.13 -24.50 -8.86
N LYS A 67 -21.48 -25.32 -8.01
CA LYS A 67 -21.85 -26.72 -7.81
C LYS A 67 -23.22 -26.85 -7.14
N TRP A 68 -23.50 -26.07 -6.10
CA TRP A 68 -24.71 -26.21 -5.30
C TRP A 68 -25.93 -25.45 -5.87
N PHE A 69 -25.69 -24.28 -6.47
CA PHE A 69 -26.73 -23.37 -6.95
C PHE A 69 -26.73 -23.20 -8.47
N GLY A 70 -25.81 -23.87 -9.20
CA GLY A 70 -25.67 -23.69 -10.65
C GLY A 70 -25.40 -22.22 -11.00
N LEU A 71 -26.01 -21.73 -12.07
CA LEU A 71 -25.82 -20.35 -12.53
C LEU A 71 -26.33 -19.28 -11.52
N TYR A 72 -27.28 -19.65 -10.64
CA TYR A 72 -27.74 -18.72 -9.59
C TYR A 72 -26.65 -18.41 -8.56
N GLY A 73 -25.64 -19.27 -8.42
CA GLY A 73 -24.48 -19.02 -7.57
C GLY A 73 -23.63 -17.81 -7.99
N LEU A 74 -23.78 -17.33 -9.23
CA LEU A 74 -23.09 -16.13 -9.71
C LEU A 74 -23.63 -14.85 -9.07
N ILE A 75 -24.88 -14.83 -8.61
CA ILE A 75 -25.46 -13.61 -8.00
C ILE A 75 -24.74 -13.21 -6.72
N PRO A 76 -24.61 -14.08 -5.69
CA PRO A 76 -23.85 -13.75 -4.49
C PRO A 76 -22.37 -13.49 -4.80
N GLU A 77 -21.77 -14.18 -5.76
CA GLU A 77 -20.39 -13.96 -6.17
C GLU A 77 -20.17 -12.55 -6.73
N LEU A 78 -21.08 -12.07 -7.59
CA LEU A 78 -21.03 -10.71 -8.12
C LEU A 78 -21.16 -9.64 -7.03
N LEU A 79 -21.97 -9.89 -5.98
CA LEU A 79 -22.10 -8.98 -4.86
C LEU A 79 -20.80 -8.91 -4.04
N ILE A 80 -20.16 -10.06 -3.76
CA ILE A 80 -18.88 -10.14 -3.06
C ILE A 80 -17.79 -9.45 -3.87
N TRP A 81 -17.74 -9.71 -5.18
CA TRP A 81 -16.79 -9.07 -6.09
C TRP A 81 -16.97 -7.54 -6.14
N GLY A 82 -18.23 -7.06 -6.22
CA GLY A 82 -18.53 -5.63 -6.17
C GLY A 82 -18.07 -4.96 -4.87
N ALA A 83 -18.31 -5.62 -3.73
CA ALA A 83 -17.81 -5.16 -2.43
C ALA A 83 -16.28 -5.14 -2.39
N ALA A 84 -15.62 -6.19 -2.88
CA ALA A 84 -14.15 -6.25 -2.97
C ALA A 84 -13.59 -5.11 -3.83
N MET A 85 -14.20 -4.84 -4.99
CA MET A 85 -13.82 -3.74 -5.87
C MET A 85 -13.97 -2.38 -5.19
N TYR A 86 -15.02 -2.15 -4.42
CA TYR A 86 -15.22 -0.90 -3.67
C TYR A 86 -14.05 -0.67 -2.69
N PHE A 87 -13.69 -1.67 -1.88
CA PHE A 87 -12.57 -1.55 -0.94
C PHE A 87 -11.22 -1.44 -1.64
N ALA A 88 -11.02 -2.14 -2.77
CA ALA A 88 -9.82 -2.02 -3.58
C ALA A 88 -9.61 -0.58 -4.10
N LEU A 89 -10.66 0.04 -4.64
CA LEU A 89 -10.61 1.42 -5.14
C LEU A 89 -10.37 2.42 -4.01
N ARG A 90 -10.97 2.20 -2.85
CA ARG A 90 -10.76 3.04 -1.68
C ARG A 90 -9.33 2.95 -1.16
N LEU A 91 -8.78 1.74 -1.08
CA LEU A 91 -7.41 1.49 -0.71
C LEU A 91 -6.42 2.16 -1.68
N GLU A 92 -6.69 2.05 -2.98
CA GLU A 92 -5.85 2.67 -4.01
C GLU A 92 -5.88 4.21 -3.92
N ARG A 93 -7.02 4.81 -3.54
CA ARG A 93 -7.11 6.25 -3.30
C ARG A 93 -6.23 6.69 -2.13
N ILE A 94 -6.28 5.97 -0.99
CA ILE A 94 -5.44 6.27 0.18
C ILE A 94 -3.96 6.13 -0.19
N LYS A 95 -3.57 5.07 -0.88
CA LYS A 95 -2.19 4.85 -1.33
C LYS A 95 -1.70 5.95 -2.27
N LYS A 96 -2.53 6.38 -3.22
CA LYS A 96 -2.18 7.48 -4.14
C LYS A 96 -2.08 8.83 -3.43
N ALA A 97 -3.00 9.14 -2.52
CA ALA A 97 -2.99 10.39 -1.75
C ALA A 97 -1.72 10.54 -0.91
N ASN A 98 -1.21 9.42 -0.37
CA ASN A 98 0.01 9.39 0.45
C ASN A 98 1.28 9.02 -0.33
N ASN A 99 1.19 8.87 -1.67
CA ASN A 99 2.30 8.45 -2.56
C ASN A 99 2.97 7.13 -2.16
N VAL A 100 2.17 6.18 -1.66
CA VAL A 100 2.63 4.88 -1.13
C VAL A 100 2.18 3.78 -2.10
N GLN A 101 3.09 3.12 -2.80
CA GLN A 101 2.73 2.14 -3.83
C GLN A 101 3.59 0.87 -3.80
N SER A 102 4.84 0.91 -3.30
CA SER A 102 5.67 -0.28 -3.15
C SER A 102 5.36 -0.99 -1.83
N TYR A 103 5.75 -2.27 -1.74
CA TYR A 103 5.58 -3.04 -0.51
C TYR A 103 6.25 -2.38 0.71
N ARG A 104 7.48 -1.89 0.53
CA ARG A 104 8.24 -1.24 1.61
C ARG A 104 7.63 0.10 2.03
N GLU A 105 7.12 0.87 1.06
CA GLU A 105 6.37 2.11 1.34
C GLU A 105 5.09 1.83 2.13
N ILE A 106 4.32 0.79 1.73
CA ILE A 106 3.09 0.37 2.41
C ILE A 106 3.40 -0.07 3.85
N LEU A 107 4.46 -0.87 4.05
CA LEU A 107 4.86 -1.34 5.37
C LEU A 107 5.27 -0.17 6.27
N ALA A 108 6.14 0.71 5.79
CA ALA A 108 6.56 1.90 6.54
C ALA A 108 5.35 2.79 6.89
N PHE A 109 4.44 3.02 5.94
CA PHE A 109 3.23 3.80 6.16
C PHE A 109 2.31 3.15 7.20
N SER A 110 2.14 1.83 7.17
CA SER A 110 1.32 1.10 8.16
C SER A 110 1.88 1.18 9.58
N GLU A 111 3.18 1.40 9.71
CA GLU A 111 3.89 1.64 10.98
C GLU A 111 3.92 3.11 11.39
N GLY A 112 3.26 4.00 10.63
CA GLY A 112 3.24 5.44 10.88
C GLY A 112 4.52 6.17 10.48
N ARG A 113 5.37 5.56 9.64
CA ARG A 113 6.63 6.12 9.13
C ARG A 113 6.52 6.46 7.65
N LYS A 114 7.32 7.41 7.18
CA LYS A 114 7.62 7.60 5.75
C LYS A 114 9.06 7.23 5.49
N LEU A 115 9.31 6.71 4.29
CA LEU A 115 10.67 6.47 3.81
C LEU A 115 11.33 7.81 3.46
N ASP A 116 12.65 7.87 3.61
CA ASP A 116 13.44 9.01 3.18
C ASP A 116 13.37 9.20 1.65
N GLU A 117 13.64 10.41 1.15
CA GLU A 117 13.53 10.75 -0.28
C GLU A 117 14.36 9.82 -1.18
N ILE A 118 15.56 9.40 -0.72
CA ILE A 118 16.43 8.49 -1.47
C ILE A 118 15.79 7.10 -1.55
N GLU A 119 15.29 6.60 -0.44
CA GLU A 119 14.59 5.31 -0.38
C GLU A 119 13.30 5.33 -1.22
N GLN A 120 12.54 6.42 -1.19
CA GLN A 120 11.34 6.59 -2.02
C GLN A 120 11.67 6.54 -3.52
N LYS A 121 12.75 7.18 -3.98
CA LYS A 121 13.19 7.13 -5.38
C LYS A 121 13.59 5.72 -5.81
N VAL A 122 14.29 4.98 -4.95
CA VAL A 122 14.66 3.59 -5.21
C VAL A 122 13.43 2.68 -5.27
N GLU A 123 12.48 2.85 -4.36
CA GLU A 123 11.25 2.08 -4.33
C GLU A 123 10.31 2.43 -5.50
N ALA A 124 10.28 3.70 -5.93
CA ALA A 124 9.50 4.11 -7.10
C ALA A 124 9.89 3.34 -8.38
N GLY A 125 11.18 3.05 -8.57
CA GLY A 125 11.66 2.23 -9.68
C GLY A 125 11.17 0.77 -9.63
N LYS A 126 10.86 0.24 -8.45
CA LYS A 126 10.38 -1.14 -8.26
C LYS A 126 8.87 -1.30 -8.42
N ARG A 127 8.11 -0.21 -8.36
CA ARG A 127 6.63 -0.24 -8.41
C ARG A 127 6.04 -1.04 -9.58
N PRO A 128 6.51 -0.89 -10.85
CA PRO A 128 5.94 -1.64 -11.97
C PRO A 128 6.18 -3.14 -11.84
N TYR A 129 7.39 -3.56 -11.41
CA TYR A 129 7.72 -4.96 -11.21
C TYR A 129 6.88 -5.60 -10.09
N GLN A 130 6.71 -4.90 -8.98
CA GLN A 130 5.91 -5.40 -7.86
C GLN A 130 4.43 -5.54 -8.24
N LYS A 131 3.88 -4.60 -9.01
CA LYS A 131 2.51 -4.71 -9.52
C LYS A 131 2.34 -5.91 -10.45
N LEU A 132 3.26 -6.09 -11.38
CA LEU A 132 3.23 -7.25 -12.29
C LEU A 132 3.34 -8.57 -11.53
N LEU A 133 4.28 -8.65 -10.59
CA LEU A 133 4.47 -9.84 -9.75
C LEU A 133 3.21 -10.18 -8.96
N LEU A 134 2.56 -9.18 -8.35
CA LEU A 134 1.30 -9.38 -7.60
C LEU A 134 0.19 -9.91 -8.51
N VAL A 135 0.04 -9.38 -9.72
CA VAL A 135 -0.96 -9.85 -10.69
C VAL A 135 -0.70 -11.30 -11.08
N LEU A 136 0.55 -11.66 -11.38
CA LEU A 136 0.92 -13.04 -11.75
C LEU A 136 0.72 -14.00 -10.58
N LEU A 137 1.10 -13.61 -9.36
CA LEU A 137 0.91 -14.44 -8.17
C LEU A 137 -0.57 -14.66 -7.87
N THR A 138 -1.39 -13.60 -7.88
CA THR A 138 -2.83 -13.73 -7.62
C THR A 138 -3.52 -14.59 -8.69
N ALA A 139 -3.18 -14.42 -9.97
CA ALA A 139 -3.71 -15.24 -11.05
C ALA A 139 -3.30 -16.73 -10.87
N GLY A 140 -2.02 -16.98 -10.56
CA GLY A 140 -1.52 -18.34 -10.30
C GLY A 140 -2.21 -19.02 -9.12
N ILE A 141 -2.35 -18.32 -7.99
CA ILE A 141 -3.04 -18.83 -6.81
C ILE A 141 -4.52 -19.10 -7.11
N THR A 142 -5.20 -18.21 -7.83
CA THR A 142 -6.61 -18.39 -8.19
C THR A 142 -6.81 -19.64 -9.06
N LEU A 143 -5.96 -19.84 -10.06
CA LEU A 143 -6.01 -21.03 -10.93
C LEU A 143 -5.75 -22.31 -10.12
N LEU A 144 -4.76 -22.30 -9.25
CA LEU A 144 -4.38 -23.45 -8.43
C LEU A 144 -5.50 -23.83 -7.47
N VAL A 145 -6.06 -22.85 -6.75
CA VAL A 145 -7.19 -23.07 -5.84
C VAL A 145 -8.42 -23.57 -6.61
N GLY A 146 -8.72 -22.98 -7.77
CA GLY A 146 -9.82 -23.40 -8.63
C GLY A 146 -9.67 -24.85 -9.09
N MET A 147 -8.47 -25.26 -9.52
CA MET A 147 -8.18 -26.66 -9.91
C MET A 147 -8.35 -27.62 -8.74
N VAL A 148 -7.79 -27.29 -7.57
CA VAL A 148 -7.89 -28.16 -6.37
C VAL A 148 -9.33 -28.30 -5.92
N LEU A 149 -10.08 -27.20 -5.85
CA LEU A 149 -11.49 -27.23 -5.46
C LEU A 149 -12.35 -27.98 -6.49
N SER A 150 -12.09 -27.80 -7.77
CA SER A 150 -12.77 -28.54 -8.84
C SER A 150 -12.52 -30.04 -8.71
N TRP A 151 -11.27 -30.45 -8.48
CA TRP A 151 -10.93 -31.87 -8.28
C TRP A 151 -11.52 -32.48 -7.01
N LEU A 152 -11.60 -31.70 -5.93
CA LEU A 152 -12.12 -32.17 -4.65
C LEU A 152 -13.65 -32.25 -4.64
N LEU A 153 -14.32 -31.39 -5.40
CA LEU A 153 -15.79 -31.27 -5.40
C LEU A 153 -16.47 -31.98 -6.58
N LEU A 154 -15.75 -32.29 -7.64
CA LEU A 154 -16.22 -33.09 -8.78
C LEU A 154 -15.95 -34.57 -8.55
#